data_95cdbb6a98b7a6bce3a4a39c6d9bbf93
#
_entry.id   95cdbb6a98b7a6bce3a4a39c6d9bbf93
#
_cell.length_a   1.000
_cell.length_b   1.000
_cell.length_c   1.000
_cell.angle_alpha   90.00
_cell.angle_beta   90.00
_cell.angle_gamma   90.00
#
_symmetry.space_group_name_H-M   'P 1'
#
loop_
_entity.id
_entity.type
_entity.pdbx_description
1 polymer ?
#
loop_
_entity_poly.entity_id
_entity_poly.type
_entity_poly.pdbx_seq_one_letter_code
_entity_poly.pdbx_strand_id
1 'polypeptide(L)'
;PHAEVVALKQAGEQAQGATCYVTLEPCSHFGRTPPCAQGLITAKVAKVIAAMVDPNPQVSGSGLQQLQAAGIETHAGLLEADAQGLNRGFIKRMTQKRAFVRCKMASSLDGKTALANGLSQWITSADARADVQQFRAQSCAIISGADTVLADNALLNVRRDDSPRLKTMVASEQVRQPVR
;
A
#
# COMPACT_ATOMS: atom_id res chain seq x y z
N PRO A 1 -11.08 10.63 -1.43
CA PRO A 1 -11.87 10.11 -0.29
C PRO A 1 -11.32 8.75 0.16
N HIS A 2 -11.51 8.40 1.43
CA HIS A 2 -11.18 7.08 1.94
C HIS A 2 -12.15 6.03 1.39
N ALA A 3 -11.75 4.75 1.42
CA ALA A 3 -12.52 3.65 0.86
C ALA A 3 -13.91 3.52 1.49
N GLU A 4 -14.02 3.76 2.80
CA GLU A 4 -15.29 3.72 3.54
C GLU A 4 -16.28 4.75 2.98
N VAL A 5 -15.81 5.97 2.66
CA VAL A 5 -16.67 7.03 2.09
C VAL A 5 -17.20 6.61 0.73
N VAL A 6 -16.36 5.99 -0.09
CA VAL A 6 -16.77 5.49 -1.42
C VAL A 6 -17.79 4.36 -1.28
N ALA A 7 -17.52 3.40 -0.39
CA ALA A 7 -18.40 2.28 -0.14
C ALA A 7 -19.76 2.72 0.42
N LEU A 8 -19.78 3.62 1.40
CA LEU A 8 -21.01 4.16 1.97
C LEU A 8 -21.85 4.92 0.93
N LYS A 9 -21.18 5.72 0.09
CA LYS A 9 -21.87 6.43 -1.02
C LYS A 9 -22.51 5.46 -2.00
N GLN A 10 -21.83 4.34 -2.28
CA GLN A 10 -22.32 3.31 -3.20
C GLN A 10 -23.45 2.47 -2.60
N ALA A 11 -23.35 2.15 -1.31
CA ALA A 11 -24.37 1.39 -0.59
C ALA A 11 -25.65 2.19 -0.33
N GLY A 12 -25.54 3.52 -0.15
CA GLY A 12 -26.69 4.36 0.16
C GLY A 12 -27.44 3.87 1.41
N GLU A 13 -28.75 3.73 1.32
CA GLU A 13 -29.60 3.28 2.43
C GLU A 13 -29.34 1.83 2.86
N GLN A 14 -28.77 1.02 1.99
CA GLN A 14 -28.40 -0.38 2.32
C GLN A 14 -27.26 -0.49 3.33
N ALA A 15 -26.55 0.60 3.61
CA ALA A 15 -25.55 0.65 4.67
C ALA A 15 -26.15 0.52 6.06
N GLN A 16 -27.42 0.91 6.25
CA GLN A 16 -28.08 0.82 7.55
C GLN A 16 -28.23 -0.66 7.98
N GLY A 17 -27.75 -0.97 9.18
CA GLY A 17 -27.77 -2.33 9.72
C GLY A 17 -26.75 -3.30 9.08
N ALA A 18 -25.95 -2.84 8.11
CA ALA A 18 -24.96 -3.69 7.44
C ALA A 18 -23.70 -3.91 8.29
N THR A 19 -22.93 -4.93 7.93
CA THR A 19 -21.56 -5.14 8.43
C THR A 19 -20.55 -4.50 7.49
N CYS A 20 -19.68 -3.65 8.01
CA CYS A 20 -18.59 -3.03 7.28
C CYS A 20 -17.28 -3.78 7.55
N TYR A 21 -16.61 -4.25 6.51
CA TYR A 21 -15.27 -4.82 6.56
C TYR A 21 -14.26 -3.83 6.03
N VAL A 22 -13.21 -3.55 6.79
CA VAL A 22 -12.16 -2.60 6.41
C VAL A 22 -10.79 -3.20 6.69
N THR A 23 -9.81 -2.87 5.85
CA THR A 23 -8.43 -3.38 6.00
C THR A 23 -7.63 -2.68 7.09
N LEU A 24 -8.07 -1.50 7.52
CA LEU A 24 -7.45 -0.69 8.56
C LEU A 24 -8.55 -0.05 9.42
N GLU A 25 -8.28 0.17 10.69
CA GLU A 25 -9.17 0.91 11.59
C GLU A 25 -9.67 2.22 10.97
N PRO A 26 -11.00 2.50 11.01
CA PRO A 26 -11.55 3.76 10.52
C PRO A 26 -11.00 4.95 11.30
N CYS A 27 -10.54 5.96 10.59
CA CYS A 27 -9.99 7.16 11.22
C CYS A 27 -11.01 7.91 12.06
N SER A 28 -10.54 8.47 13.20
CA SER A 28 -11.34 9.19 14.21
C SER A 28 -11.10 10.69 14.24
N HIS A 29 -10.08 11.18 13.53
CA HIS A 29 -9.69 12.59 13.53
C HIS A 29 -10.03 13.30 12.23
N PHE A 30 -10.23 14.60 12.28
CA PHE A 30 -10.36 15.44 11.11
C PHE A 30 -8.97 15.63 10.45
N GLY A 31 -8.85 15.16 9.22
CA GLY A 31 -7.72 15.41 8.36
C GLY A 31 -8.13 16.32 7.20
N ARG A 32 -7.80 15.91 5.96
CA ARG A 32 -8.30 16.56 4.75
C ARG A 32 -9.78 16.26 4.48
N THR A 33 -10.31 15.24 5.13
CA THR A 33 -11.70 14.77 5.04
C THR A 33 -12.22 14.53 6.45
N PRO A 34 -13.56 14.53 6.63
CA PRO A 34 -14.16 14.11 7.90
C PRO A 34 -13.77 12.67 8.29
N PRO A 35 -13.81 12.33 9.60
CA PRO A 35 -13.48 10.99 10.08
C PRO A 35 -14.38 9.90 9.49
N CYS A 36 -13.79 8.77 9.07
CA CYS A 36 -14.56 7.63 8.57
C CYS A 36 -15.46 7.01 9.64
N ALA A 37 -15.01 6.99 10.91
CA ALA A 37 -15.83 6.53 12.03
C ALA A 37 -17.16 7.30 12.12
N GLN A 38 -17.12 8.63 11.99
CA GLN A 38 -18.33 9.46 11.97
C GLN A 38 -19.24 9.13 10.79
N GLY A 39 -18.66 8.87 9.61
CA GLY A 39 -19.44 8.46 8.43
C GLY A 39 -20.18 7.14 8.64
N LEU A 40 -19.52 6.16 9.25
CA LEU A 40 -20.12 4.85 9.59
C LEU A 40 -21.23 4.97 10.63
N ILE A 41 -21.04 5.83 11.63
CA ILE A 41 -22.07 6.14 12.65
C ILE A 41 -23.30 6.79 11.98
N THR A 42 -23.08 7.78 11.14
CA THR A 42 -24.18 8.47 10.43
C THR A 42 -24.94 7.51 9.51
N ALA A 43 -24.24 6.57 8.86
CA ALA A 43 -24.85 5.54 8.03
C ALA A 43 -25.54 4.44 8.82
N LYS A 44 -25.43 4.43 10.15
CA LYS A 44 -26.06 3.47 11.07
C LYS A 44 -25.70 2.02 10.74
N VAL A 45 -24.43 1.74 10.42
CA VAL A 45 -23.97 0.36 10.26
C VAL A 45 -24.12 -0.39 11.58
N ALA A 46 -24.41 -1.68 11.55
CA ALA A 46 -24.58 -2.46 12.76
C ALA A 46 -23.24 -2.96 13.34
N LYS A 47 -22.26 -3.20 12.47
CA LYS A 47 -21.00 -3.83 12.83
C LYS A 47 -19.85 -3.36 11.97
N VAL A 48 -18.67 -3.21 12.56
CA VAL A 48 -17.42 -2.91 11.88
C VAL A 48 -16.36 -3.94 12.24
N ILE A 49 -15.77 -4.57 11.22
CA ILE A 49 -14.67 -5.52 11.36
C ILE A 49 -13.44 -4.93 10.67
N ALA A 50 -12.47 -4.50 11.46
CA ALA A 50 -11.19 -4.00 10.97
C ALA A 50 -10.15 -5.14 10.94
N ALA A 51 -9.41 -5.25 9.84
CA ALA A 51 -8.36 -6.27 9.78
C ALA A 51 -7.21 -5.97 10.74
N MET A 52 -6.89 -4.71 10.96
CA MET A 52 -5.89 -4.31 11.95
C MET A 52 -6.24 -2.95 12.59
N VAL A 53 -5.74 -2.75 13.81
CA VAL A 53 -5.76 -1.44 14.48
C VAL A 53 -4.75 -0.52 13.78
N ASP A 54 -5.06 0.77 13.71
CA ASP A 54 -4.15 1.75 13.12
C ASP A 54 -2.89 1.91 14.01
N PRO A 55 -1.69 1.68 13.48
CA PRO A 55 -0.45 1.84 14.23
C PRO A 55 -0.07 3.31 14.47
N ASN A 56 -0.82 4.27 13.91
CA ASN A 56 -0.62 5.69 14.16
C ASN A 56 -1.06 6.03 15.58
N PRO A 57 -0.16 6.53 16.48
CA PRO A 57 -0.52 6.87 17.85
C PRO A 57 -1.68 7.89 17.99
N GLN A 58 -1.94 8.68 16.95
CA GLN A 58 -3.07 9.63 16.93
C GLN A 58 -4.43 8.95 16.70
N VAL A 59 -4.44 7.71 16.23
CA VAL A 59 -5.65 6.94 15.95
C VAL A 59 -5.77 5.77 16.93
N SER A 60 -4.89 4.82 16.81
CA SER A 60 -4.63 3.65 17.66
C SER A 60 -5.78 3.22 18.59
N GLY A 61 -6.85 2.68 18.03
CA GLY A 61 -8.04 2.22 18.75
C GLY A 61 -9.14 3.27 18.95
N SER A 62 -8.86 4.55 18.72
CA SER A 62 -9.85 5.62 18.97
C SER A 62 -11.02 5.59 17.99
N GLY A 63 -10.80 5.14 16.74
CA GLY A 63 -11.88 4.95 15.77
C GLY A 63 -12.84 3.84 16.19
N LEU A 64 -12.30 2.71 16.63
CA LEU A 64 -13.11 1.60 17.14
C LEU A 64 -13.86 1.98 18.42
N GLN A 65 -13.21 2.72 19.34
CA GLN A 65 -13.86 3.23 20.56
C GLN A 65 -15.02 4.19 20.23
N GLN A 66 -14.85 5.08 19.25
CA GLN A 66 -15.91 5.98 18.80
C GLN A 66 -17.13 5.22 18.26
N LEU A 67 -16.89 4.17 17.48
CA LEU A 67 -17.94 3.29 16.95
C LEU A 67 -18.67 2.55 18.08
N GLN A 68 -17.92 1.99 19.05
CA GLN A 68 -18.49 1.31 20.21
C GLN A 68 -19.35 2.25 21.07
N ALA A 69 -18.87 3.47 21.32
CA ALA A 69 -19.62 4.49 22.06
C ALA A 69 -20.94 4.88 21.37
N ALA A 70 -21.02 4.73 20.04
CA ALA A 70 -22.23 4.93 19.25
C ALA A 70 -23.12 3.67 19.16
N GLY A 71 -22.79 2.58 19.87
CA GLY A 71 -23.55 1.33 19.89
C GLY A 71 -23.27 0.40 18.72
N ILE A 72 -22.22 0.63 17.94
CA ILE A 72 -21.82 -0.22 16.81
C ILE A 72 -20.90 -1.32 17.33
N GLU A 73 -21.20 -2.56 17.00
CA GLU A 73 -20.34 -3.70 17.33
C GLU A 73 -19.02 -3.61 16.54
N THR A 74 -17.87 -3.78 17.21
CA THR A 74 -16.56 -3.70 16.56
C THR A 74 -15.69 -4.89 16.87
N HIS A 75 -14.92 -5.34 15.85
CA HIS A 75 -13.87 -6.34 15.98
C HIS A 75 -12.63 -5.89 15.22
N ALA A 76 -11.46 -6.33 15.67
CA ALA A 76 -10.19 -6.15 14.98
C ALA A 76 -9.40 -7.46 14.97
N GLY A 77 -8.50 -7.61 13.97
CA GLY A 77 -7.59 -8.75 13.86
C GLY A 77 -7.97 -9.79 12.79
N LEU A 78 -9.07 -9.60 12.07
CA LEU A 78 -9.43 -10.50 10.97
C LEU A 78 -8.44 -10.34 9.81
N LEU A 79 -7.67 -11.39 9.49
CA LEU A 79 -6.60 -11.37 8.47
C LEU A 79 -5.53 -10.30 8.76
N GLU A 80 -5.19 -10.11 10.02
CA GLU A 80 -4.27 -9.04 10.45
C GLU A 80 -2.90 -9.14 9.78
N ALA A 81 -2.34 -10.35 9.64
CA ALA A 81 -1.04 -10.56 9.00
C ALA A 81 -1.04 -10.10 7.52
N ASP A 82 -2.14 -10.35 6.79
CA ASP A 82 -2.29 -9.92 5.41
C ASP A 82 -2.43 -8.39 5.32
N ALA A 83 -3.22 -7.79 6.21
CA ALA A 83 -3.38 -6.34 6.30
C ALA A 83 -2.05 -5.64 6.64
N GLN A 84 -1.25 -6.19 7.55
CA GLN A 84 0.09 -5.72 7.85
C GLN A 84 1.02 -5.85 6.64
N GLY A 85 0.89 -6.94 5.88
CA GLY A 85 1.63 -7.16 4.64
C GLY A 85 1.38 -6.07 3.58
N LEU A 86 0.14 -5.59 3.47
CA LEU A 86 -0.23 -4.48 2.58
C LEU A 86 0.35 -3.13 3.05
N ASN A 87 0.47 -2.93 4.35
CA ASN A 87 0.77 -1.64 4.97
C ASN A 87 2.20 -1.51 5.53
N ARG A 88 3.15 -2.37 5.09
CA ARG A 88 4.53 -2.45 5.66
C ARG A 88 5.22 -1.10 5.79
N GLY A 89 5.14 -0.26 4.75
CA GLY A 89 5.78 1.07 4.74
C GLY A 89 5.15 2.01 5.74
N PHE A 90 3.81 2.03 5.81
CA PHE A 90 3.05 2.84 6.75
C PHE A 90 3.33 2.41 8.19
N ILE A 91 3.22 1.12 8.48
CA ILE A 91 3.47 0.56 9.82
C ILE A 91 4.88 0.92 10.29
N LYS A 92 5.91 0.68 9.46
CA LYS A 92 7.30 0.97 9.82
C LYS A 92 7.53 2.46 10.10
N ARG A 93 6.89 3.33 9.31
CA ARG A 93 6.96 4.77 9.53
C ARG A 93 6.32 5.17 10.86
N MET A 94 5.12 4.64 11.17
CA MET A 94 4.38 5.00 12.39
C MET A 94 5.05 4.45 13.66
N THR A 95 5.48 3.19 13.63
CA THR A 95 6.04 2.52 14.82
C THR A 95 7.52 2.79 15.05
N GLN A 96 8.31 2.97 13.97
CA GLN A 96 9.77 3.10 14.05
C GLN A 96 10.30 4.44 13.52
N LYS A 97 9.46 5.30 12.96
CA LYS A 97 9.84 6.57 12.32
C LYS A 97 10.90 6.39 11.21
N ARG A 98 10.93 5.25 10.57
CA ARG A 98 11.89 4.88 9.52
C ARG A 98 11.18 4.47 8.24
N ALA A 99 11.81 4.71 7.09
CA ALA A 99 11.34 4.22 5.81
C ALA A 99 11.41 2.69 5.73
N PHE A 100 10.46 2.08 5.01
CA PHE A 100 10.59 0.70 4.57
C PHE A 100 11.51 0.66 3.34
N VAL A 101 12.66 0.03 3.49
CA VAL A 101 13.66 -0.09 2.42
C VAL A 101 13.59 -1.48 1.80
N ARG A 102 13.49 -1.53 0.48
CA ARG A 102 13.60 -2.75 -0.31
C ARG A 102 14.87 -2.65 -1.16
N CYS A 103 15.81 -3.55 -0.96
CA CYS A 103 16.99 -3.67 -1.80
C CYS A 103 16.68 -4.64 -2.95
N LYS A 104 16.92 -4.21 -4.21
CA LYS A 104 16.84 -5.06 -5.39
C LYS A 104 18.21 -5.22 -6.01
N MET A 105 18.67 -6.44 -6.11
CA MET A 105 19.91 -6.79 -6.81
C MET A 105 19.59 -7.75 -7.96
N ALA A 106 20.36 -7.66 -9.05
CA ALA A 106 20.39 -8.67 -10.10
C ALA A 106 21.78 -9.29 -10.09
N SER A 107 21.86 -10.58 -9.81
CA SER A 107 23.12 -11.30 -9.75
C SER A 107 22.96 -12.75 -10.25
N SER A 108 24.04 -13.35 -10.68
CA SER A 108 24.14 -14.79 -10.85
C SER A 108 24.10 -15.54 -9.51
N LEU A 109 24.02 -16.86 -9.53
CA LEU A 109 23.99 -17.68 -8.30
C LEU A 109 25.25 -17.55 -7.44
N ASP A 110 26.41 -17.27 -8.08
CA ASP A 110 27.68 -16.98 -7.40
C ASP A 110 27.84 -15.49 -7.03
N GLY A 111 26.77 -14.68 -7.15
CA GLY A 111 26.73 -13.30 -6.68
C GLY A 111 27.37 -12.27 -7.62
N LYS A 112 27.65 -12.64 -8.88
CA LYS A 112 28.21 -11.70 -9.86
C LYS A 112 27.14 -10.81 -10.48
N THR A 113 27.41 -9.51 -10.58
CA THR A 113 26.53 -8.53 -11.18
C THR A 113 26.85 -8.21 -12.64
N ALA A 114 27.98 -8.69 -13.14
CA ALA A 114 28.44 -8.60 -14.51
C ALA A 114 29.43 -9.71 -14.86
N LEU A 115 29.65 -9.98 -16.13
CA LEU A 115 30.75 -10.81 -16.61
C LEU A 115 32.09 -10.08 -16.45
N ALA A 116 33.21 -10.80 -16.59
CA ALA A 116 34.55 -10.23 -16.49
C ALA A 116 34.81 -9.11 -17.54
N ASN A 117 34.12 -9.15 -18.68
CA ASN A 117 34.18 -8.12 -19.72
C ASN A 117 33.21 -6.94 -19.50
N GLY A 118 32.51 -6.88 -18.33
CA GLY A 118 31.57 -5.82 -17.99
C GLY A 118 30.15 -6.02 -18.53
N LEU A 119 29.86 -7.06 -19.32
CA LEU A 119 28.48 -7.31 -19.79
C LEU A 119 27.59 -7.74 -18.63
N SER A 120 26.47 -7.02 -18.43
CA SER A 120 25.51 -7.23 -17.34
C SER A 120 24.08 -7.55 -17.83
N GLN A 121 23.84 -7.51 -19.12
CA GLN A 121 22.50 -7.70 -19.71
C GLN A 121 22.45 -9.03 -20.49
N TRP A 122 21.51 -9.96 -20.20
CA TRP A 122 20.54 -9.90 -19.08
C TRP A 122 20.85 -11.01 -18.09
N ILE A 123 21.04 -10.68 -16.80
CA ILE A 123 21.34 -11.66 -15.76
C ILE A 123 20.06 -12.38 -15.30
N THR A 124 18.93 -11.65 -15.30
CA THR A 124 17.64 -12.16 -14.85
C THR A 124 16.67 -12.32 -16.02
N SER A 125 15.68 -13.22 -15.87
CA SER A 125 14.64 -13.46 -16.85
C SER A 125 13.76 -12.23 -17.14
N ALA A 126 13.03 -12.26 -18.24
CA ALA A 126 12.05 -11.23 -18.58
C ALA A 126 10.97 -11.10 -17.50
N ASP A 127 10.50 -12.23 -16.95
CA ASP A 127 9.49 -12.24 -15.89
C ASP A 127 10.00 -11.60 -14.58
N ALA A 128 11.24 -11.88 -14.20
CA ALA A 128 11.86 -11.22 -13.05
C ALA A 128 11.98 -9.71 -13.26
N ARG A 129 12.31 -9.26 -14.48
CA ARG A 129 12.35 -7.83 -14.80
C ARG A 129 10.95 -7.20 -14.83
N ALA A 130 9.92 -7.94 -15.25
CA ALA A 130 8.53 -7.51 -15.20
C ALA A 130 8.05 -7.34 -13.74
N ASP A 131 8.45 -8.25 -12.85
CA ASP A 131 8.12 -8.14 -11.41
C ASP A 131 8.76 -6.90 -10.76
N VAL A 132 9.97 -6.51 -11.16
CA VAL A 132 10.61 -5.27 -10.70
C VAL A 132 9.76 -4.04 -10.98
N GLN A 133 8.99 -4.01 -12.06
CA GLN A 133 8.11 -2.87 -12.35
C GLN A 133 7.01 -2.72 -11.28
N GLN A 134 6.52 -3.83 -10.72
CA GLN A 134 5.56 -3.80 -9.61
C GLN A 134 6.19 -3.20 -8.35
N PHE A 135 7.43 -3.59 -8.03
CA PHE A 135 8.15 -3.01 -6.88
C PHE A 135 8.38 -1.50 -7.07
N ARG A 136 8.70 -1.07 -8.29
CA ARG A 136 8.82 0.37 -8.59
C ARG A 136 7.50 1.10 -8.40
N ALA A 137 6.38 0.55 -8.91
CA ALA A 137 5.05 1.13 -8.76
C ALA A 137 4.60 1.26 -7.30
N GLN A 138 5.05 0.34 -6.44
CA GLN A 138 4.78 0.35 -5.00
C GLN A 138 5.71 1.27 -4.20
N SER A 139 6.77 1.80 -4.81
CA SER A 139 7.78 2.61 -4.13
C SER A 139 7.45 4.09 -4.20
N CYS A 140 7.73 4.83 -3.13
CA CYS A 140 7.63 6.29 -3.14
C CYS A 140 8.86 6.93 -3.78
N ALA A 141 10.04 6.31 -3.59
CA ALA A 141 11.31 6.77 -4.16
C ALA A 141 12.16 5.57 -4.58
N ILE A 142 13.01 5.77 -5.57
CA ILE A 142 14.03 4.82 -6.01
C ILE A 142 15.40 5.51 -5.90
N ILE A 143 16.36 4.82 -5.31
CA ILE A 143 17.74 5.26 -5.21
C ILE A 143 18.61 4.26 -5.97
N SER A 144 19.55 4.75 -6.77
CA SER A 144 20.53 3.94 -7.48
C SER A 144 21.93 4.53 -7.34
N GLY A 145 22.95 3.72 -7.60
CA GLY A 145 24.31 4.21 -7.72
C GLY A 145 24.50 5.07 -8.97
N ALA A 146 25.33 6.11 -8.89
CA ALA A 146 25.62 7.00 -10.01
C ALA A 146 26.19 6.23 -11.22
N ASP A 147 27.11 5.30 -10.98
CA ASP A 147 27.74 4.52 -12.03
C ASP A 147 26.72 3.66 -12.80
N THR A 148 25.72 3.09 -12.12
CA THR A 148 24.61 2.36 -12.79
C THR A 148 23.81 3.30 -13.68
N VAL A 149 23.54 4.51 -13.24
CA VAL A 149 22.79 5.50 -14.04
C VAL A 149 23.57 5.90 -15.26
N LEU A 150 24.87 6.15 -15.10
CA LEU A 150 25.75 6.56 -16.19
C LEU A 150 25.99 5.45 -17.22
N ALA A 151 26.24 4.22 -16.76
CA ALA A 151 26.52 3.08 -17.62
C ALA A 151 25.30 2.63 -18.42
N ASP A 152 24.13 2.59 -17.79
CA ASP A 152 22.90 2.03 -18.37
C ASP A 152 21.93 3.11 -18.90
N ASN A 153 22.26 4.39 -18.73
CA ASN A 153 21.29 5.49 -18.96
C ASN A 153 19.94 5.21 -18.28
N ALA A 154 20.00 4.79 -17.01
CA ALA A 154 18.89 4.16 -16.32
C ALA A 154 17.79 5.18 -15.99
N LEU A 155 16.64 5.05 -16.59
CA LEU A 155 15.47 5.92 -16.34
C LEU A 155 14.82 5.69 -14.98
N LEU A 156 14.95 4.52 -14.39
CA LEU A 156 14.38 4.13 -13.07
C LEU A 156 12.86 4.35 -12.93
N ASN A 157 12.16 4.62 -14.01
CA ASN A 157 10.72 4.82 -14.05
C ASN A 157 9.95 3.49 -14.01
N VAL A 158 8.66 3.58 -13.71
CA VAL A 158 7.72 2.47 -13.89
C VAL A 158 7.34 2.40 -15.35
N ARG A 159 7.66 1.29 -15.99
CA ARG A 159 7.23 0.96 -17.36
C ARG A 159 6.10 -0.06 -17.26
N ARG A 160 4.86 0.44 -17.35
CA ARG A 160 3.66 -0.38 -17.23
C ARG A 160 3.64 -1.52 -18.24
N ASP A 161 4.09 -1.23 -19.46
CA ASP A 161 4.03 -2.17 -20.57
C ASP A 161 5.01 -3.34 -20.45
N ASP A 162 6.02 -3.19 -19.61
CA ASP A 162 6.96 -4.27 -19.29
C ASP A 162 6.39 -5.26 -18.23
N SER A 163 5.21 -5.01 -17.69
CA SER A 163 4.60 -5.87 -16.66
C SER A 163 3.15 -6.21 -17.01
N PRO A 164 2.86 -7.45 -17.41
CA PRO A 164 1.49 -7.90 -17.70
C PRO A 164 0.53 -7.62 -16.55
N ARG A 165 0.98 -7.81 -15.32
CA ARG A 165 0.17 -7.55 -14.13
C ARG A 165 -0.18 -6.08 -13.96
N LEU A 166 0.74 -5.15 -14.23
CA LEU A 166 0.44 -3.72 -14.18
C LEU A 166 -0.52 -3.29 -15.30
N LYS A 167 -0.44 -3.94 -16.47
CA LYS A 167 -1.38 -3.69 -17.58
C LYS A 167 -2.82 -3.98 -17.19
N THR A 168 -3.05 -5.05 -16.43
CA THR A 168 -4.41 -5.50 -16.06
C THR A 168 -4.94 -4.80 -14.80
N MET A 169 -4.07 -4.42 -13.86
CA MET A 169 -4.48 -3.89 -12.57
C MET A 169 -4.74 -2.39 -12.55
N VAL A 170 -4.07 -1.63 -13.40
CA VAL A 170 -4.07 -0.16 -13.30
C VAL A 170 -4.19 0.46 -14.69
N ALA A 171 -5.12 1.40 -14.88
CA ALA A 171 -5.15 2.23 -16.07
C ALA A 171 -3.84 3.05 -16.17
N SER A 172 -3.38 3.33 -17.41
CA SER A 172 -2.09 3.99 -17.66
C SER A 172 -1.93 5.32 -16.92
N GLU A 173 -3.02 6.06 -16.78
CA GLU A 173 -3.09 7.37 -16.13
C GLU A 173 -2.96 7.30 -14.59
N GLN A 174 -3.12 6.11 -14.01
CA GLN A 174 -3.09 5.90 -12.56
C GLN A 174 -1.76 5.36 -12.04
N VAL A 175 -0.81 5.06 -12.91
CA VAL A 175 0.51 4.56 -12.49
C VAL A 175 1.35 5.71 -11.93
N ARG A 176 1.43 5.77 -10.60
CA ARG A 176 2.29 6.73 -9.92
C ARG A 176 3.76 6.43 -10.20
N GLN A 177 4.48 7.45 -10.62
CA GLN A 177 5.94 7.38 -10.76
C GLN A 177 6.62 7.66 -9.41
N PRO A 178 7.63 6.87 -9.02
CA PRO A 178 8.45 7.17 -7.84
C PRO A 178 9.34 8.38 -8.06
N VAL A 179 9.75 9.06 -6.99
CA VAL A 179 10.85 10.03 -7.03
C VAL A 179 12.16 9.28 -7.33
N ARG A 180 13.03 9.86 -8.14
CA ARG A 180 14.27 9.24 -8.62
C ARG A 180 15.45 10.14 -8.34
#